data_dc394334d7fb67406b2558e1bba7acfc
#
_entry.id   dc394334d7fb67406b2558e1bba7acfc
#
_cell.length_a   1.000
_cell.length_b   1.000
_cell.length_c   1.000
_cell.angle_alpha   90.00
_cell.angle_beta   90.00
_cell.angle_gamma   90.00
#
_symmetry.space_group_name_H-M   'P 1'
#
loop_
_entity.id
_entity.type
_entity.pdbx_description
1 polymer ?
#
loop_
_entity_poly.entity_id
_entity_poly.type
_entity_poly.pdbx_seq_one_letter_code
_entity_poly.pdbx_strand_id
1 'polypeptide(L)'
;QFNARVWRNPRRRRSDRYELAMLVNEEEVLPPSDKAALKRFIRAGRQLGIRVDQIGRDAYTRLGEYDGLFIRETTALDHHTYQFARKAEQEGMVVMDDPGSILRCTNKIYLAELMQANGVPVPPTAFVFSDDDEQIDRLIEELKLPMVLKIPDGSFSRGISKVKTREELAASLRA
;
A
#
# COMPACT_ATOMS: atom_id res chain seq x y z
N GLN A 1 -6.54 7.08 31.19
CA GLN A 1 -5.27 7.70 31.64
C GLN A 1 -4.05 6.77 31.56
N PHE A 2 -4.14 5.63 30.83
CA PHE A 2 -3.00 4.69 30.67
C PHE A 2 -2.26 4.84 29.33
N ASN A 3 -2.58 5.84 28.51
CA ASN A 3 -1.96 6.07 27.18
C ASN A 3 -0.78 7.04 27.18
N ALA A 4 -0.20 7.38 28.32
CA ALA A 4 1.04 8.13 28.35
C ALA A 4 2.23 7.19 28.16
N ARG A 5 3.03 7.37 27.12
CA ARG A 5 4.27 6.62 26.89
C ARG A 5 5.16 6.69 28.13
N VAL A 6 5.40 5.54 28.75
CA VAL A 6 6.23 5.42 29.97
C VAL A 6 7.72 5.35 29.62
N TRP A 7 8.07 4.99 28.39
CA TRP A 7 9.45 4.74 27.99
C TRP A 7 9.96 5.81 27.02
N ARG A 8 11.01 6.54 27.43
CA ARG A 8 11.80 7.40 26.53
C ARG A 8 13.00 6.62 26.04
N ASN A 9 13.20 6.55 24.72
CA ASN A 9 14.37 5.91 24.14
C ASN A 9 15.64 6.66 24.58
N PRO A 10 16.61 6.02 25.27
CA PRO A 10 17.84 6.68 25.74
C PRO A 10 18.75 7.14 24.60
N ARG A 11 18.50 6.69 23.35
CA ARG A 11 19.26 7.09 22.15
C ARG A 11 18.80 8.42 21.56
N ARG A 12 17.74 9.05 22.09
CA ARG A 12 17.23 10.32 21.58
C ARG A 12 18.28 11.44 21.77
N ARG A 13 18.70 12.06 20.66
CA ARG A 13 19.51 13.28 20.73
C ARG A 13 18.65 14.43 21.24
N ARG A 14 19.26 15.39 21.96
CA ARG A 14 18.54 16.58 22.47
C ARG A 14 17.85 17.41 21.39
N SER A 15 18.27 17.28 20.11
CA SER A 15 17.72 17.97 18.95
C SER A 15 16.53 17.30 18.31
N ASP A 16 16.30 15.99 18.58
CA ASP A 16 15.26 15.24 17.92
C ASP A 16 13.94 15.37 18.71
N ARG A 17 12.91 15.88 18.04
CA ARG A 17 11.57 16.03 18.63
C ARG A 17 10.79 14.73 18.59
N TYR A 18 10.91 14.02 17.48
CA TYR A 18 10.15 12.79 17.19
C TYR A 18 11.07 11.70 16.67
N GLU A 19 10.63 10.47 16.84
CA GLU A 19 11.29 9.26 16.33
C GLU A 19 10.33 8.53 15.39
N LEU A 20 10.73 8.36 14.13
CA LEU A 20 9.96 7.74 13.07
C LEU A 20 10.60 6.40 12.71
N ALA A 21 9.85 5.32 12.87
CA ALA A 21 10.19 4.03 12.30
C ALA A 21 9.88 4.02 10.81
N MET A 22 10.85 3.72 9.95
CA MET A 22 10.65 3.51 8.52
C MET A 22 10.80 2.02 8.23
N LEU A 23 9.68 1.32 8.03
CA LEU A 23 9.65 -0.11 7.76
C LEU A 23 10.10 -0.38 6.33
N VAL A 24 11.16 -1.14 6.17
CA VAL A 24 11.78 -1.47 4.88
C VAL A 24 12.14 -2.96 4.83
N ASN A 25 12.10 -3.52 3.62
CA ASN A 25 12.58 -4.87 3.35
C ASN A 25 13.66 -4.80 2.26
N GLU A 26 14.90 -5.11 2.63
CA GLU A 26 16.04 -5.08 1.69
C GLU A 26 16.00 -6.25 0.68
N GLU A 27 15.23 -7.29 0.97
CA GLU A 27 15.09 -8.49 0.13
C GLU A 27 13.95 -8.36 -0.90
N GLU A 28 13.16 -7.27 -0.83
CA GLU A 28 12.04 -7.07 -1.74
C GLU A 28 12.55 -6.80 -3.16
N VAL A 29 12.10 -7.60 -4.13
CA VAL A 29 12.57 -7.53 -5.53
C VAL A 29 12.18 -6.20 -6.19
N LEU A 30 11.00 -5.67 -5.84
CA LEU A 30 10.47 -4.40 -6.36
C LEU A 30 10.02 -3.52 -5.18
N PRO A 31 10.96 -2.95 -4.41
CA PRO A 31 10.59 -2.12 -3.26
C PRO A 31 9.95 -0.80 -3.72
N PRO A 32 8.99 -0.26 -2.95
CA PRO A 32 8.36 1.03 -3.27
C PRO A 32 9.34 2.21 -3.23
N SER A 33 10.53 2.02 -2.69
CA SER A 33 11.59 3.03 -2.64
C SER A 33 12.96 2.42 -2.86
N ASP A 34 13.74 3.03 -3.72
CA ASP A 34 15.15 2.70 -3.86
C ASP A 34 15.99 3.24 -2.67
N LYS A 35 17.24 2.78 -2.57
CA LYS A 35 18.16 3.21 -1.50
C LYS A 35 18.40 4.73 -1.48
N ALA A 36 18.32 5.40 -2.63
CA ALA A 36 18.49 6.84 -2.72
C ALA A 36 17.28 7.59 -2.15
N ALA A 37 16.08 7.11 -2.42
CA ALA A 37 14.84 7.65 -1.84
C ALA A 37 14.83 7.48 -0.30
N LEU A 38 15.18 6.30 0.21
CA LEU A 38 15.26 6.06 1.66
C LEU A 38 16.23 7.04 2.34
N LYS A 39 17.42 7.27 1.75
CA LYS A 39 18.38 8.27 2.26
C LYS A 39 17.81 9.70 2.24
N ARG A 40 16.98 10.05 1.24
CA ARG A 40 16.33 11.36 1.18
C ARG A 40 15.30 11.53 2.30
N PHE A 41 14.50 10.50 2.60
CA PHE A 41 13.57 10.54 3.73
C PHE A 41 14.30 10.73 5.07
N ILE A 42 15.40 10.02 5.32
CA ILE A 42 16.21 10.20 6.52
C ILE A 42 16.77 11.63 6.62
N ARG A 43 17.23 12.18 5.49
CA ARG A 43 17.74 13.56 5.45
C ARG A 43 16.64 14.58 5.72
N ALA A 44 15.48 14.42 5.09
CA ALA A 44 14.32 15.30 5.30
C ALA A 44 13.82 15.25 6.75
N GLY A 45 13.71 14.05 7.33
CA GLY A 45 13.38 13.89 8.74
C GLY A 45 14.35 14.65 9.66
N ARG A 46 15.65 14.52 9.43
CA ARG A 46 16.67 15.24 10.21
C ARG A 46 16.50 16.77 10.14
N GLN A 47 16.17 17.31 8.97
CA GLN A 47 15.92 18.75 8.78
C GLN A 47 14.71 19.23 9.58
N LEU A 48 13.75 18.35 9.81
CA LEU A 48 12.51 18.62 10.57
C LEU A 48 12.62 18.28 12.06
N GLY A 49 13.80 17.86 12.54
CA GLY A 49 14.00 17.41 13.91
C GLY A 49 13.36 16.07 14.22
N ILE A 50 13.24 15.22 13.18
CA ILE A 50 12.72 13.85 13.28
C ILE A 50 13.87 12.88 13.05
N ARG A 51 14.12 12.00 14.02
CA ARG A 51 15.02 10.87 13.81
C ARG A 51 14.27 9.77 13.05
N VAL A 52 14.78 9.38 11.90
CA VAL A 52 14.22 8.31 11.08
C VAL A 52 15.14 7.10 11.16
N ASP A 53 14.64 6.01 11.71
CA ASP A 53 15.35 4.73 11.79
C ASP A 53 14.73 3.75 10.80
N GLN A 54 15.56 3.13 9.96
CA GLN A 54 15.11 2.00 9.15
C GLN A 54 14.96 0.78 10.04
N ILE A 55 13.82 0.13 9.96
CA ILE A 55 13.50 -1.08 10.71
C ILE A 55 13.02 -2.18 9.79
N GLY A 56 13.27 -3.42 10.14
CA GLY A 56 12.74 -4.60 9.48
C GLY A 56 11.59 -5.25 10.27
N ARG A 57 11.14 -6.39 9.78
CA ARG A 57 10.06 -7.19 10.36
C ARG A 57 10.34 -7.61 11.81
N ASP A 58 11.59 -7.81 12.19
CA ASP A 58 12.04 -8.18 13.53
C ASP A 58 11.77 -7.11 14.59
N ALA A 59 11.60 -5.85 14.18
CA ALA A 59 11.33 -4.74 15.09
C ALA A 59 9.87 -4.64 15.56
N TYR A 60 8.98 -5.59 15.22
CA TYR A 60 7.57 -5.56 15.55
C TYR A 60 7.28 -5.35 17.05
N THR A 61 8.01 -6.03 17.92
CA THR A 61 7.82 -5.93 19.38
C THR A 61 8.27 -4.58 19.95
N ARG A 62 9.21 -3.91 19.27
CA ARG A 62 9.79 -2.62 19.67
C ARG A 62 9.14 -1.42 19.01
N LEU A 63 8.08 -1.64 18.23
CA LEU A 63 7.43 -0.57 17.47
C LEU A 63 6.96 0.58 18.36
N GLY A 64 6.49 0.29 19.58
CA GLY A 64 6.06 1.30 20.55
C GLY A 64 7.15 2.26 21.05
N GLU A 65 8.43 2.04 20.69
CA GLU A 65 9.52 2.98 21.00
C GLU A 65 9.47 4.25 20.13
N TYR A 66 8.70 4.24 19.02
CA TYR A 66 8.61 5.31 18.02
C TYR A 66 7.34 6.16 18.18
N ASP A 67 7.39 7.38 17.65
CA ASP A 67 6.25 8.31 17.58
C ASP A 67 5.38 8.09 16.34
N GLY A 68 5.95 7.51 15.29
CA GLY A 68 5.26 7.24 14.04
C GLY A 68 5.86 6.07 13.27
N LEU A 69 5.07 5.54 12.34
CA LEU A 69 5.44 4.48 11.41
C LEU A 69 5.26 4.95 9.96
N PHE A 70 6.31 4.81 9.16
CA PHE A 70 6.29 5.03 7.73
C PHE A 70 6.61 3.73 7.02
N ILE A 71 5.62 3.14 6.33
CA ILE A 71 5.77 1.87 5.64
C ILE A 71 6.35 2.12 4.25
N ARG A 72 7.51 1.51 3.96
CA ARG A 72 8.20 1.54 2.66
C ARG A 72 8.46 0.13 2.14
N GLU A 73 7.52 -0.75 2.37
CA GLU A 73 7.38 -2.09 1.79
C GLU A 73 6.04 -2.19 1.05
N THR A 74 5.91 -3.17 0.17
CA THR A 74 4.62 -3.49 -0.46
C THR A 74 3.61 -3.86 0.62
N THR A 75 2.44 -3.25 0.58
CA THR A 75 1.36 -3.48 1.54
C THR A 75 0.33 -4.46 0.98
N ALA A 76 -0.08 -5.43 1.81
CA ALA A 76 -1.18 -6.33 1.54
C ALA A 76 -1.84 -6.75 2.87
N LEU A 77 -3.10 -7.18 2.84
CA LEU A 77 -3.87 -7.51 4.05
C LEU A 77 -3.34 -8.74 4.77
N ASP A 78 -2.81 -9.70 4.04
CA ASP A 78 -2.19 -10.93 4.53
C ASP A 78 -0.68 -10.79 4.84
N HIS A 79 -0.15 -9.57 4.71
CA HIS A 79 1.27 -9.29 4.90
C HIS A 79 1.56 -8.67 6.27
N HIS A 80 2.80 -8.83 6.78
CA HIS A 80 3.21 -8.25 8.06
C HIS A 80 3.08 -6.72 8.11
N THR A 81 3.17 -6.03 6.98
CA THR A 81 2.99 -4.57 6.89
C THR A 81 1.65 -4.11 7.43
N TYR A 82 0.57 -4.86 7.15
CA TYR A 82 -0.75 -4.57 7.70
C TYR A 82 -0.80 -4.78 9.23
N GLN A 83 -0.11 -5.80 9.74
CA GLN A 83 -0.01 -6.04 11.19
C GLN A 83 0.75 -4.90 11.88
N PHE A 84 1.84 -4.41 11.27
CA PHE A 84 2.58 -3.24 11.75
C PHE A 84 1.70 -1.99 11.79
N ALA A 85 0.97 -1.72 10.70
CA ALA A 85 0.05 -0.58 10.63
C ALA A 85 -1.01 -0.64 11.75
N ARG A 86 -1.66 -1.81 11.93
CA ARG A 86 -2.65 -2.01 13.00
C ARG A 86 -2.07 -1.82 14.40
N LYS A 87 -0.89 -2.40 14.66
CA LYS A 87 -0.23 -2.24 15.95
C LYS A 87 0.10 -0.78 16.23
N ALA A 88 0.67 -0.07 15.26
CA ALA A 88 1.01 1.34 15.39
C ALA A 88 -0.23 2.20 15.67
N GLU A 89 -1.34 1.96 14.97
CA GLU A 89 -2.61 2.64 15.23
C GLU A 89 -3.14 2.36 16.64
N GLN A 90 -3.11 1.10 17.09
CA GLN A 90 -3.52 0.71 18.45
C GLN A 90 -2.67 1.37 19.54
N GLU A 91 -1.40 1.62 19.26
CA GLU A 91 -0.48 2.31 20.16
C GLU A 91 -0.57 3.86 20.03
N GLY A 92 -1.48 4.38 19.22
CA GLY A 92 -1.71 5.82 19.03
C GLY A 92 -0.61 6.53 18.26
N MET A 93 0.17 5.79 17.46
CA MET A 93 1.21 6.34 16.59
C MET A 93 0.60 6.96 15.34
N VAL A 94 1.30 7.93 14.75
CA VAL A 94 1.01 8.37 13.38
C VAL A 94 1.49 7.29 12.41
N VAL A 95 0.61 6.84 11.53
CA VAL A 95 0.92 5.74 10.59
C VAL A 95 0.71 6.20 9.15
N MET A 96 1.65 5.87 8.28
CA MET A 96 1.56 6.04 6.83
C MET A 96 2.08 4.77 6.13
N ASP A 97 1.29 4.00 5.42
CA ASP A 97 -0.17 4.11 5.26
C ASP A 97 -0.87 3.50 6.47
N ASP A 98 -2.01 4.09 6.88
CA ASP A 98 -2.83 3.56 7.97
C ASP A 98 -3.59 2.29 7.55
N PRO A 99 -4.05 1.46 8.52
CA PRO A 99 -4.71 0.19 8.20
C PRO A 99 -5.98 0.36 7.36
N GLY A 100 -6.74 1.44 7.58
CA GLY A 100 -7.93 1.74 6.81
C GLY A 100 -7.61 2.07 5.35
N SER A 101 -6.53 2.82 5.11
CA SER A 101 -6.03 3.13 3.77
C SER A 101 -5.50 1.87 3.07
N ILE A 102 -4.75 1.02 3.79
CA ILE A 102 -4.29 -0.27 3.23
C ILE A 102 -5.49 -1.11 2.79
N LEU A 103 -6.47 -1.30 3.68
CA LEU A 103 -7.69 -2.06 3.38
C LEU A 103 -8.42 -1.55 2.12
N ARG A 104 -8.56 -0.23 2.00
CA ARG A 104 -9.32 0.39 0.90
C ARG A 104 -8.55 0.40 -0.42
N CYS A 105 -7.23 0.48 -0.39
CA CYS A 105 -6.42 0.70 -1.59
C CYS A 105 -5.78 -0.57 -2.16
N THR A 106 -5.65 -1.65 -1.37
CA THR A 106 -5.03 -2.89 -1.84
C THR A 106 -5.92 -3.69 -2.79
N ASN A 107 -7.23 -3.69 -2.58
CA ASN A 107 -8.18 -4.36 -3.47
C ASN A 107 -8.79 -3.38 -4.48
N LYS A 108 -8.56 -3.61 -5.77
CA LYS A 108 -8.98 -2.70 -6.86
C LYS A 108 -10.50 -2.65 -7.07
N ILE A 109 -11.22 -3.73 -6.75
CA ILE A 109 -12.70 -3.75 -6.82
C ILE A 109 -13.24 -2.82 -5.76
N TYR A 110 -12.85 -3.03 -4.51
CA TYR A 110 -13.28 -2.20 -3.40
C TYR A 110 -12.93 -0.72 -3.59
N LEU A 111 -11.72 -0.43 -4.08
CA LEU A 111 -11.29 0.93 -4.36
C LEU A 111 -12.15 1.58 -5.45
N ALA A 112 -12.45 0.87 -6.54
CA ALA A 112 -13.29 1.39 -7.63
C ALA A 112 -14.71 1.70 -7.13
N GLU A 113 -15.34 0.80 -6.39
CA GLU A 113 -16.67 1.00 -5.79
C GLU A 113 -16.66 2.20 -4.81
N LEU A 114 -15.64 2.29 -3.95
CA LEU A 114 -15.50 3.40 -3.01
C LEU A 114 -15.38 4.75 -3.72
N MET A 115 -14.58 4.82 -4.78
CA MET A 115 -14.40 6.04 -5.58
C MET A 115 -15.69 6.45 -6.27
N GLN A 116 -16.40 5.50 -6.89
CA GLN A 116 -17.69 5.74 -7.53
C GLN A 116 -18.74 6.22 -6.52
N ALA A 117 -18.85 5.57 -5.37
CA ALA A 117 -19.79 5.95 -4.32
C ALA A 117 -19.56 7.36 -3.76
N ASN A 118 -18.33 7.84 -3.82
CA ASN A 118 -17.94 9.18 -3.36
C ASN A 118 -17.84 10.22 -4.48
N GLY A 119 -18.25 9.90 -5.70
CA GLY A 119 -18.23 10.82 -6.84
C GLY A 119 -16.81 11.20 -7.32
N VAL A 120 -15.80 10.40 -6.97
CA VAL A 120 -14.43 10.61 -7.44
C VAL A 120 -14.30 10.10 -8.87
N PRO A 121 -13.82 10.90 -9.83
CA PRO A 121 -13.67 10.46 -11.20
C PRO A 121 -12.72 9.27 -11.33
N VAL A 122 -13.20 8.20 -11.95
CA VAL A 122 -12.42 7.00 -12.26
C VAL A 122 -12.59 6.63 -13.72
N PRO A 123 -11.63 5.97 -14.36
CA PRO A 123 -11.83 5.38 -15.67
C PRO A 123 -13.03 4.44 -15.68
N PRO A 124 -13.77 4.30 -16.79
CA PRO A 124 -14.82 3.27 -16.91
C PRO A 124 -14.25 1.89 -16.52
N THR A 125 -14.91 1.23 -15.60
CA THR A 125 -14.42 -0.02 -14.99
C THR A 125 -15.58 -0.99 -14.84
N ALA A 126 -15.41 -2.22 -15.30
CA ALA A 126 -16.34 -3.33 -15.13
C ALA A 126 -15.66 -4.48 -14.39
N PHE A 127 -16.44 -5.24 -13.63
CA PHE A 127 -15.98 -6.44 -12.92
C PHE A 127 -16.37 -7.68 -13.72
N VAL A 128 -15.43 -8.60 -13.84
CA VAL A 128 -15.58 -9.81 -14.65
C VAL A 128 -15.66 -11.01 -13.71
N PHE A 129 -16.73 -11.79 -13.82
CA PHE A 129 -17.00 -12.96 -13.00
C PHE A 129 -17.09 -14.26 -13.82
N SER A 130 -17.14 -14.17 -15.15
CA SER A 130 -17.11 -15.31 -16.06
C SER A 130 -16.30 -14.99 -17.30
N ASP A 131 -15.92 -16.05 -18.03
CA ASP A 131 -15.16 -15.99 -19.27
C ASP A 131 -15.97 -16.43 -20.50
N ASP A 132 -17.31 -16.47 -20.36
CA ASP A 132 -18.21 -16.80 -21.45
C ASP A 132 -18.31 -15.69 -22.51
N ASP A 133 -18.73 -16.08 -23.72
CA ASP A 133 -18.76 -15.17 -24.86
C ASP A 133 -19.77 -14.02 -24.66
N GLU A 134 -20.87 -14.23 -23.92
CA GLU A 134 -21.84 -13.18 -23.63
C GLU A 134 -21.26 -12.09 -22.73
N GLN A 135 -20.50 -12.48 -21.71
CA GLN A 135 -19.80 -11.54 -20.82
C GLN A 135 -18.73 -10.75 -21.60
N ILE A 136 -17.97 -11.43 -22.49
CA ILE A 136 -16.95 -10.82 -23.32
C ILE A 136 -17.54 -9.75 -24.24
N ASP A 137 -18.63 -10.08 -24.94
CA ASP A 137 -19.28 -9.15 -25.86
C ASP A 137 -19.87 -7.93 -25.13
N ARG A 138 -20.46 -8.15 -23.96
CA ARG A 138 -20.98 -7.10 -23.07
C ARG A 138 -19.90 -6.13 -22.62
N LEU A 139 -18.73 -6.65 -22.21
CA LEU A 139 -17.57 -5.82 -21.82
C LEU A 139 -17.07 -4.95 -22.98
N ILE A 140 -17.05 -5.49 -24.21
CA ILE A 140 -16.63 -4.75 -25.38
C ILE A 140 -17.63 -3.65 -25.73
N GLU A 141 -18.91 -3.90 -25.59
CA GLU A 141 -19.96 -2.90 -25.80
C GLU A 141 -19.86 -1.74 -24.79
N GLU A 142 -19.61 -2.06 -23.53
CA GLU A 142 -19.56 -1.11 -22.42
C GLU A 142 -18.28 -0.26 -22.43
N LEU A 143 -17.12 -0.92 -22.46
CA LEU A 143 -15.83 -0.25 -22.22
C LEU A 143 -15.09 0.12 -23.51
N LYS A 144 -15.42 -0.53 -24.63
CA LYS A 144 -14.72 -0.44 -25.92
C LYS A 144 -13.27 -0.97 -25.83
N LEU A 145 -12.71 -1.31 -26.98
CA LEU A 145 -11.31 -1.69 -27.13
C LEU A 145 -10.47 -0.47 -27.54
N PRO A 146 -9.21 -0.35 -27.13
CA PRO A 146 -8.47 -1.26 -26.27
C PRO A 146 -8.82 -1.10 -24.78
N MET A 147 -8.77 -2.17 -24.01
CA MET A 147 -8.98 -2.13 -22.56
C MET A 147 -7.81 -2.76 -21.78
N VAL A 148 -7.82 -2.58 -20.46
CA VAL A 148 -6.78 -3.11 -19.56
C VAL A 148 -7.44 -4.04 -18.55
N LEU A 149 -7.01 -5.30 -18.54
CA LEU A 149 -7.37 -6.26 -17.50
C LEU A 149 -6.42 -6.11 -16.31
N LYS A 150 -6.98 -6.27 -15.10
CA LYS A 150 -6.20 -6.23 -13.86
C LYS A 150 -6.76 -7.27 -12.90
N ILE A 151 -5.88 -7.98 -12.19
CA ILE A 151 -6.29 -8.77 -11.04
C ILE A 151 -6.57 -7.85 -9.84
N PRO A 152 -7.54 -8.18 -8.97
CA PRO A 152 -7.95 -7.30 -7.85
C PRO A 152 -6.79 -6.92 -6.93
N ASP A 153 -6.00 -7.90 -6.49
CA ASP A 153 -4.99 -7.73 -5.44
C ASP A 153 -3.54 -7.62 -5.98
N GLY A 154 -3.38 -7.41 -7.30
CA GLY A 154 -2.06 -7.27 -7.92
C GLY A 154 -1.40 -5.93 -7.62
N SER A 155 -0.07 -5.93 -7.42
CA SER A 155 0.79 -4.76 -7.26
C SER A 155 1.86 -4.69 -8.33
N PHE A 156 2.43 -3.50 -8.57
CA PHE A 156 3.55 -3.26 -9.49
C PHE A 156 3.34 -3.82 -10.90
N SER A 157 2.16 -3.61 -11.46
CA SER A 157 1.76 -4.08 -12.80
C SER A 157 1.75 -5.59 -12.99
N ARG A 158 1.87 -6.38 -11.93
CA ARG A 158 1.68 -7.83 -12.00
C ARG A 158 0.21 -8.15 -12.24
N GLY A 159 -0.06 -9.09 -13.15
CA GLY A 159 -1.42 -9.44 -13.53
C GLY A 159 -2.18 -8.30 -14.24
N ILE A 160 -1.45 -7.44 -14.97
CA ILE A 160 -2.02 -6.40 -15.82
C ILE A 160 -1.72 -6.73 -17.27
N SER A 161 -2.76 -6.80 -18.10
CA SER A 161 -2.63 -6.98 -19.54
C SER A 161 -3.46 -5.95 -20.30
N LYS A 162 -2.91 -5.46 -21.41
CA LYS A 162 -3.64 -4.61 -22.36
C LYS A 162 -4.12 -5.49 -23.49
N VAL A 163 -5.43 -5.47 -23.74
CA VAL A 163 -6.08 -6.23 -24.81
C VAL A 163 -6.65 -5.28 -25.87
N LYS A 164 -6.45 -5.63 -27.14
CA LYS A 164 -6.81 -4.79 -28.28
C LYS A 164 -7.89 -5.43 -29.16
N THR A 165 -8.09 -6.74 -29.02
CA THR A 165 -9.08 -7.50 -29.79
C THR A 165 -9.93 -8.38 -28.89
N ARG A 166 -11.05 -8.87 -29.43
CA ARG A 166 -11.94 -9.81 -28.73
C ARG A 166 -11.23 -11.11 -28.37
N GLU A 167 -10.42 -11.62 -29.29
CA GLU A 167 -9.66 -12.87 -29.11
C GLU A 167 -8.62 -12.74 -28.00
N GLU A 168 -7.90 -11.59 -27.94
CA GLU A 168 -6.95 -11.32 -26.85
C GLU A 168 -7.67 -11.23 -25.51
N LEU A 169 -8.87 -10.61 -25.45
CA LEU A 169 -9.66 -10.53 -24.25
C LEU A 169 -10.10 -11.92 -23.78
N ALA A 170 -10.67 -12.72 -24.68
CA ALA A 170 -11.09 -14.08 -24.38
C ALA A 170 -9.94 -14.97 -23.89
N ALA A 171 -8.79 -14.91 -24.57
CA ALA A 171 -7.60 -15.65 -24.16
C ALA A 171 -7.09 -15.23 -22.76
N SER A 172 -7.10 -13.91 -22.47
CA SER A 172 -6.62 -13.40 -21.19
C SER A 172 -7.55 -13.69 -20.01
N LEU A 173 -8.86 -13.88 -20.24
CA LEU A 173 -9.81 -14.24 -19.21
C LEU A 173 -9.79 -15.76 -18.90
N ARG A 174 -9.45 -16.59 -19.90
CA ARG A 174 -9.35 -18.06 -19.78
C ARG A 174 -8.00 -18.56 -19.26
N ALA A 175 -7.00 -17.70 -19.11
CA ALA A 175 -5.65 -18.04 -18.66
C ALA A 175 -5.54 -18.10 -17.13
#